data_b5f35cf88546a13e4775ab1991986175
#
_entry.id   b5f35cf88546a13e4775ab1991986175
#
_cell.length_a   1.000
_cell.length_b   1.000
_cell.length_c   1.000
_cell.angle_alpha   90.00
_cell.angle_beta   90.00
_cell.angle_gamma   90.00
#
_symmetry.space_group_name_H-M   'P 1'
#
loop_
_entity.id
_entity.type
_entity.pdbx_description
1 polymer ?
#
loop_
_entity_poly.entity_id
_entity_poly.type
_entity_poly.pdbx_seq_one_letter_code
_entity_poly.pdbx_strand_id
1 'polypeptide(L)'
;MEPVIRKMTTQDLEWMEEAERRCFSEPWSLRLLEEMLDGQLDEAWILETEAGEPAAYANFRFLSGEGELMRIAVLPEYRGRGYSRKLMERLEESARAAGAQELTLEVRESNEAALHLYKSCGFRVEAVRKDYYRNPRENALILWKRGFLGIPT
;
A
#
# COMPACT_ATOMS: atom_id res chain seq x y z
N MET A 1 -11.19 -17.06 13.82
CA MET A 1 -11.72 -15.87 13.15
C MET A 1 -10.61 -15.19 12.36
N GLU A 2 -10.99 -14.51 11.31
CA GLU A 2 -10.04 -13.87 10.41
C GLU A 2 -10.12 -12.37 10.51
N PRO A 3 -9.03 -11.63 10.21
CA PRO A 3 -9.13 -10.20 10.06
C PRO A 3 -10.00 -9.86 8.86
N VAL A 4 -10.58 -8.66 8.88
CA VAL A 4 -11.48 -8.20 7.82
C VAL A 4 -10.85 -7.01 7.12
N ILE A 5 -10.88 -7.02 5.78
CA ILE A 5 -10.45 -5.87 4.99
C ILE A 5 -11.69 -5.21 4.41
N ARG A 6 -11.86 -3.93 4.68
CA ARG A 6 -13.00 -3.15 4.23
C ARG A 6 -12.56 -1.81 3.64
N LYS A 7 -13.41 -1.21 2.84
CA LYS A 7 -13.10 0.11 2.30
C LYS A 7 -13.10 1.16 3.40
N MET A 8 -12.18 2.11 3.29
CA MET A 8 -12.15 3.29 4.15
C MET A 8 -13.32 4.20 3.87
N THR A 9 -13.76 4.90 4.91
CA THR A 9 -14.79 5.93 4.80
C THR A 9 -14.27 7.20 5.48
N THR A 10 -15.03 8.29 5.38
CA THR A 10 -14.65 9.54 6.05
C THR A 10 -14.57 9.38 7.56
N GLN A 11 -15.26 8.41 8.12
CA GLN A 11 -15.20 8.14 9.56
C GLN A 11 -13.84 7.59 10.00
N ASP A 12 -13.02 7.13 9.08
CA ASP A 12 -11.70 6.57 9.37
C ASP A 12 -10.58 7.60 9.32
N LEU A 13 -10.88 8.84 8.92
CA LEU A 13 -9.84 9.85 8.68
C LEU A 13 -9.01 10.17 9.92
N GLU A 14 -9.64 10.28 11.09
CA GLU A 14 -8.89 10.57 12.32
C GLU A 14 -7.92 9.44 12.65
N TRP A 15 -8.38 8.20 12.53
CA TRP A 15 -7.52 7.05 12.76
C TRP A 15 -6.37 7.02 11.77
N MET A 16 -6.67 7.28 10.50
CA MET A 16 -5.65 7.25 9.45
C MET A 16 -4.60 8.34 9.67
N GLU A 17 -5.02 9.54 10.07
CA GLU A 17 -4.09 10.62 10.35
C GLU A 17 -3.11 10.22 11.46
N GLU A 18 -3.62 9.60 12.51
CA GLU A 18 -2.77 9.14 13.61
C GLU A 18 -1.85 8.01 13.16
N ALA A 19 -2.36 7.08 12.36
CA ALA A 19 -1.56 5.98 11.83
C ALA A 19 -0.43 6.50 10.94
N GLU A 20 -0.70 7.53 10.13
CA GLU A 20 0.32 8.17 9.31
C GLU A 20 1.44 8.74 10.17
N ARG A 21 1.09 9.45 11.25
CA ARG A 21 2.09 10.01 12.15
C ARG A 21 2.94 8.95 12.82
N ARG A 22 2.34 7.81 13.14
CA ARG A 22 3.05 6.73 13.82
C ARG A 22 3.92 5.89 12.90
N CYS A 23 3.57 5.80 11.62
CA CYS A 23 4.23 4.89 10.68
C CYS A 23 5.20 5.57 9.73
N PHE A 24 5.09 6.87 9.51
CA PHE A 24 5.90 7.56 8.51
C PHE A 24 6.58 8.81 9.06
N SER A 25 7.83 9.04 8.63
CA SER A 25 8.56 10.24 8.96
C SER A 25 8.00 11.46 8.23
N GLU A 26 7.34 11.24 7.09
CA GLU A 26 6.66 12.29 6.34
C GLU A 26 5.21 11.87 6.14
N PRO A 27 4.38 12.05 7.19
CA PRO A 27 2.99 11.60 7.11
C PRO A 27 2.18 12.46 6.13
N TRP A 28 1.19 11.84 5.49
CA TRP A 28 0.22 12.58 4.69
C TRP A 28 -0.66 13.40 5.62
N SER A 29 -0.99 14.63 5.20
CA SER A 29 -1.86 15.50 5.94
C SER A 29 -3.32 15.03 5.86
N LEU A 30 -4.14 15.52 6.80
CA LEU A 30 -5.58 15.23 6.75
C LEU A 30 -6.17 15.64 5.40
N ARG A 31 -5.73 16.77 4.86
CA ARG A 31 -6.21 17.26 3.56
C ARG A 31 -5.88 16.27 2.43
N LEU A 32 -4.67 15.73 2.41
CA LEU A 32 -4.29 14.75 1.40
C LEU A 32 -5.10 13.47 1.55
N LEU A 33 -5.37 13.05 2.78
CA LEU A 33 -6.18 11.87 3.04
C LEU A 33 -7.62 12.06 2.56
N GLU A 34 -8.18 13.25 2.79
CA GLU A 34 -9.52 13.59 2.30
C GLU A 34 -9.56 13.56 0.76
N GLU A 35 -8.57 14.18 0.13
CA GLU A 35 -8.48 14.19 -1.32
C GLU A 35 -8.34 12.77 -1.90
N MET A 36 -7.59 11.92 -1.23
CA MET A 36 -7.43 10.54 -1.65
C MET A 36 -8.77 9.79 -1.61
N LEU A 37 -9.56 9.98 -0.54
CA LEU A 37 -10.86 9.32 -0.43
C LEU A 37 -11.84 9.80 -1.49
N ASP A 38 -11.74 11.05 -1.93
CA ASP A 38 -12.61 11.60 -2.96
C ASP A 38 -12.14 11.27 -4.38
N GLY A 39 -10.91 10.75 -4.52
CA GLY A 39 -10.34 10.46 -5.83
C GLY A 39 -11.00 9.27 -6.50
N GLN A 40 -11.40 9.43 -7.76
CA GLN A 40 -12.06 8.35 -8.51
C GLN A 40 -11.11 7.23 -8.89
N LEU A 41 -9.81 7.51 -8.93
CA LEU A 41 -8.79 6.53 -9.28
C LEU A 41 -8.26 5.79 -8.07
N ASP A 42 -8.56 6.28 -6.88
CA ASP A 42 -7.99 5.76 -5.64
C ASP A 42 -8.92 4.77 -4.95
N GLU A 43 -8.31 3.74 -4.36
CA GLU A 43 -9.00 2.82 -3.45
C GLU A 43 -8.22 2.81 -2.15
N ALA A 44 -8.94 2.95 -1.04
CA ALA A 44 -8.32 2.90 0.28
C ALA A 44 -9.01 1.83 1.12
N TRP A 45 -8.21 0.99 1.74
CA TRP A 45 -8.68 -0.17 2.49
C TRP A 45 -8.11 -0.18 3.90
N ILE A 46 -8.94 -0.55 4.86
CA ILE A 46 -8.53 -0.78 6.23
C ILE A 46 -8.60 -2.27 6.54
N LEU A 47 -7.60 -2.78 7.24
CA LEU A 47 -7.63 -4.11 7.81
C LEU A 47 -7.95 -4.00 9.30
N GLU A 48 -9.02 -4.66 9.72
CA GLU A 48 -9.41 -4.76 11.13
C GLU A 48 -9.04 -6.14 11.66
N THR A 49 -8.59 -6.18 12.91
CA THR A 49 -8.27 -7.44 13.57
C THR A 49 -9.55 -8.24 13.78
N GLU A 50 -9.39 -9.47 14.24
CA GLU A 50 -10.53 -10.34 14.58
C GLU A 50 -11.43 -9.72 15.65
N ALA A 51 -10.87 -8.83 16.47
CA ALA A 51 -11.62 -8.11 17.50
C ALA A 51 -12.29 -6.84 16.97
N GLY A 52 -12.14 -6.53 15.67
CA GLY A 52 -12.76 -5.37 15.05
C GLY A 52 -11.98 -4.07 15.22
N GLU A 53 -10.69 -4.13 15.57
CA GLU A 53 -9.86 -2.95 15.75
C GLU A 53 -9.05 -2.66 14.49
N PRO A 54 -9.02 -1.40 14.02
CA PRO A 54 -8.21 -1.07 12.84
C PRO A 54 -6.72 -1.23 13.16
N ALA A 55 -6.02 -1.95 12.31
CA ALA A 55 -4.61 -2.31 12.55
C ALA A 55 -3.69 -1.90 11.39
N ALA A 56 -4.23 -1.75 10.19
CA ALA A 56 -3.42 -1.52 9.01
C ALA A 56 -4.27 -0.91 7.91
N TYR A 57 -3.61 -0.32 6.93
CA TYR A 57 -4.32 0.23 5.78
C TYR A 57 -3.44 0.21 4.54
N ALA A 58 -4.09 0.33 3.38
CA ALA A 58 -3.39 0.48 2.11
C ALA A 58 -4.20 1.38 1.19
N ASN A 59 -3.49 2.10 0.33
CA ASN A 59 -4.09 2.93 -0.70
C ASN A 59 -3.52 2.53 -2.05
N PHE A 60 -4.42 2.28 -2.99
CA PHE A 60 -4.09 1.90 -4.37
C PHE A 60 -4.60 2.93 -5.34
N ARG A 61 -3.94 3.04 -6.50
CA ARG A 61 -4.42 3.89 -7.59
C ARG A 61 -4.35 3.10 -8.90
N PHE A 62 -5.41 3.14 -9.68
CA PHE A 62 -5.47 2.43 -10.97
C PHE A 62 -5.74 3.41 -12.10
N LEU A 63 -4.91 3.34 -13.15
CA LEU A 63 -5.05 4.20 -14.32
C LEU A 63 -4.44 3.50 -15.52
N SER A 64 -5.22 3.41 -16.62
CA SER A 64 -4.71 2.97 -17.92
C SER A 64 -3.98 1.63 -17.90
N GLY A 65 -4.55 0.64 -17.22
CA GLY A 65 -3.98 -0.70 -17.16
C GLY A 65 -2.85 -0.86 -16.15
N GLU A 66 -2.59 0.17 -15.35
CA GLU A 66 -1.50 0.17 -14.39
C GLU A 66 -2.07 0.44 -13.00
N GLY A 67 -1.61 -0.34 -12.02
CA GLY A 67 -1.96 -0.14 -10.63
C GLY A 67 -0.74 0.26 -9.82
N GLU A 68 -0.94 1.13 -8.86
CA GLU A 68 0.14 1.59 -7.99
C GLU A 68 -0.26 1.41 -6.53
N LEU A 69 0.66 0.82 -5.74
CA LEU A 69 0.53 0.83 -4.30
C LEU A 69 1.07 2.17 -3.82
N MET A 70 0.17 3.07 -3.43
CA MET A 70 0.55 4.41 -3.01
C MET A 70 1.06 4.42 -1.57
N ARG A 71 0.41 3.65 -0.71
CA ARG A 71 0.73 3.62 0.72
C ARG A 71 0.32 2.27 1.29
N ILE A 72 1.13 1.73 2.19
CA ILE A 72 0.77 0.58 3.01
C ILE A 72 1.42 0.76 4.37
N ALA A 73 0.66 0.49 5.43
CA ALA A 73 1.18 0.61 6.78
C ALA A 73 0.48 -0.34 7.72
N VAL A 74 1.24 -0.89 8.64
CA VAL A 74 0.73 -1.69 9.76
C VAL A 74 1.17 -0.99 11.04
N LEU A 75 0.25 -0.72 11.94
CA LEU A 75 0.60 -0.12 13.22
C LEU A 75 1.62 -1.00 13.93
N PRO A 76 2.60 -0.39 14.65
CA PRO A 76 3.70 -1.16 15.25
C PRO A 76 3.25 -2.34 16.12
N GLU A 77 2.19 -2.16 16.92
CA GLU A 77 1.70 -3.20 17.82
C GLU A 77 1.07 -4.40 17.11
N TYR A 78 0.78 -4.27 15.81
CA TYR A 78 0.15 -5.32 15.02
C TYR A 78 1.08 -5.95 13.99
N ARG A 79 2.34 -5.56 13.98
CA ARG A 79 3.31 -6.11 13.01
C ARG A 79 3.65 -7.57 13.32
N GLY A 80 4.06 -8.28 12.29
CA GLY A 80 4.45 -9.67 12.42
C GLY A 80 3.29 -10.67 12.40
N ARG A 81 2.11 -10.22 11.96
CA ARG A 81 0.90 -11.07 11.92
C ARG A 81 0.44 -11.38 10.49
N GLY A 82 1.23 -10.97 9.48
CA GLY A 82 0.88 -11.21 8.08
C GLY A 82 -0.13 -10.25 7.49
N TYR A 83 -0.41 -9.14 8.15
CA TYR A 83 -1.42 -8.18 7.67
C TYR A 83 -1.00 -7.48 6.39
N SER A 84 0.29 -7.15 6.24
CA SER A 84 0.78 -6.56 4.98
C SER A 84 0.53 -7.49 3.80
N ARG A 85 0.76 -8.78 3.97
CA ARG A 85 0.53 -9.75 2.91
C ARG A 85 -0.95 -9.82 2.52
N LYS A 86 -1.84 -9.75 3.49
CA LYS A 86 -3.28 -9.73 3.22
C LYS A 86 -3.68 -8.49 2.43
N LEU A 87 -3.08 -7.34 2.74
CA LEU A 87 -3.32 -6.11 1.97
C LEU A 87 -2.76 -6.22 0.56
N MET A 88 -1.62 -6.89 0.37
CA MET A 88 -1.09 -7.14 -0.97
C MET A 88 -2.01 -8.06 -1.78
N GLU A 89 -2.62 -9.04 -1.14
CA GLU A 89 -3.62 -9.88 -1.79
C GLU A 89 -4.83 -9.05 -2.23
N ARG A 90 -5.25 -8.09 -1.39
CA ARG A 90 -6.34 -7.18 -1.76
C ARG A 90 -5.96 -6.31 -2.96
N LEU A 91 -4.70 -5.86 -3.02
CA LEU A 91 -4.19 -5.10 -4.17
C LEU A 91 -4.36 -5.92 -5.45
N GLU A 92 -3.99 -7.19 -5.44
CA GLU A 92 -4.12 -8.04 -6.63
C GLU A 92 -5.59 -8.22 -7.03
N GLU A 93 -6.48 -8.43 -6.05
CA GLU A 93 -7.91 -8.55 -6.35
C GLU A 93 -8.47 -7.27 -6.95
N SER A 94 -8.12 -6.12 -6.38
CA SER A 94 -8.56 -4.82 -6.89
C SER A 94 -8.00 -4.57 -8.30
N ALA A 95 -6.75 -4.94 -8.53
CA ALA A 95 -6.10 -4.78 -9.82
C ALA A 95 -6.80 -5.62 -10.89
N ARG A 96 -7.16 -6.87 -10.57
CA ARG A 96 -7.90 -7.73 -11.51
C ARG A 96 -9.26 -7.13 -11.84
N ALA A 97 -9.96 -6.63 -10.84
CA ALA A 97 -11.25 -6.00 -11.04
C ALA A 97 -11.15 -4.74 -11.89
N ALA A 98 -10.05 -4.00 -11.76
CA ALA A 98 -9.80 -2.77 -12.53
C ALA A 98 -9.22 -3.03 -13.92
N GLY A 99 -8.87 -4.28 -14.24
CA GLY A 99 -8.23 -4.62 -15.51
C GLY A 99 -6.78 -4.20 -15.61
N ALA A 100 -6.11 -3.98 -14.48
CA ALA A 100 -4.71 -3.60 -14.48
C ALA A 100 -3.84 -4.79 -14.87
N GLN A 101 -2.85 -4.55 -15.71
CA GLN A 101 -1.94 -5.59 -16.17
C GLN A 101 -0.58 -5.51 -15.48
N GLU A 102 -0.26 -4.37 -14.93
CA GLU A 102 1.01 -4.13 -14.27
C GLU A 102 0.80 -3.40 -12.97
N LEU A 103 1.62 -3.73 -11.98
CA LEU A 103 1.58 -3.09 -10.66
C LEU A 103 2.95 -2.52 -10.36
N THR A 104 2.99 -1.36 -9.69
CA THR A 104 4.24 -0.72 -9.30
C THR A 104 4.15 -0.18 -7.88
N LEU A 105 5.30 0.01 -7.27
CA LEU A 105 5.41 0.62 -5.95
C LEU A 105 6.81 1.21 -5.76
N GLU A 106 6.92 2.11 -4.80
CA GLU A 106 8.19 2.67 -4.38
C GLU A 106 8.43 2.31 -2.92
N VAL A 107 9.67 2.06 -2.56
CA VAL A 107 10.03 1.68 -1.19
C VAL A 107 11.43 2.19 -0.86
N ARG A 108 11.66 2.55 0.41
CA ARG A 108 13.00 2.93 0.86
C ARG A 108 13.95 1.76 0.68
N GLU A 109 15.14 2.06 0.20
CA GLU A 109 16.17 1.07 -0.06
C GLU A 109 16.51 0.25 1.21
N SER A 110 16.46 0.89 2.36
CA SER A 110 16.79 0.24 3.63
C SER A 110 15.68 -0.62 4.21
N ASN A 111 14.48 -0.57 3.63
CA ASN A 111 13.34 -1.30 4.18
C ASN A 111 13.37 -2.76 3.73
N GLU A 112 14.23 -3.55 4.35
CA GLU A 112 14.46 -4.94 3.97
C GLU A 112 13.22 -5.82 4.13
N ALA A 113 12.46 -5.61 5.20
CA ALA A 113 11.24 -6.39 5.44
C ALA A 113 10.21 -6.17 4.33
N ALA A 114 10.00 -4.93 3.93
CA ALA A 114 9.08 -4.60 2.84
C ALA A 114 9.57 -5.17 1.52
N LEU A 115 10.88 -5.04 1.23
CA LEU A 115 11.46 -5.59 0.02
C LEU A 115 11.27 -7.10 -0.06
N HIS A 116 11.48 -7.80 1.04
CA HIS A 116 11.28 -9.24 1.09
C HIS A 116 9.83 -9.59 0.78
N LEU A 117 8.89 -8.88 1.39
CA LEU A 117 7.46 -9.09 1.15
C LEU A 117 7.12 -8.87 -0.32
N TYR A 118 7.54 -7.73 -0.89
CA TYR A 118 7.17 -7.39 -2.27
C TYR A 118 7.77 -8.37 -3.27
N LYS A 119 9.02 -8.76 -3.07
CA LYS A 119 9.66 -9.76 -3.94
C LYS A 119 8.94 -11.10 -3.85
N SER A 120 8.50 -11.49 -2.64
CA SER A 120 7.74 -12.73 -2.47
C SER A 120 6.37 -12.67 -3.14
N CYS A 121 5.85 -11.46 -3.38
CA CYS A 121 4.61 -11.24 -4.10
C CYS A 121 4.81 -11.12 -5.62
N GLY A 122 6.04 -11.27 -6.10
CA GLY A 122 6.34 -11.26 -7.53
C GLY A 122 6.83 -9.93 -8.08
N PHE A 123 7.09 -8.96 -7.23
CA PHE A 123 7.64 -7.67 -7.66
C PHE A 123 9.16 -7.77 -7.86
N ARG A 124 9.67 -6.99 -8.78
CA ARG A 124 11.10 -6.91 -9.08
C ARG A 124 11.57 -5.46 -9.08
N VAL A 125 12.79 -5.23 -8.59
CA VAL A 125 13.40 -3.89 -8.65
C VAL A 125 13.79 -3.61 -10.09
N GLU A 126 13.28 -2.50 -10.64
CA GLU A 126 13.57 -2.09 -12.02
C GLU A 126 14.27 -0.75 -12.10
N ALA A 127 14.21 0.07 -11.06
CA ALA A 127 14.85 1.37 -11.07
C ALA A 127 15.18 1.84 -9.66
N VAL A 128 16.08 2.81 -9.57
CA VAL A 128 16.45 3.47 -8.32
C VAL A 128 16.28 4.97 -8.53
N ARG A 129 15.55 5.62 -7.65
CA ARG A 129 15.40 7.07 -7.65
C ARG A 129 16.25 7.63 -6.53
N LYS A 130 17.36 8.28 -6.87
CA LYS A 130 18.33 8.75 -5.88
C LYS A 130 17.78 9.90 -5.05
N ASP A 131 18.07 9.86 -3.76
CA ASP A 131 17.74 10.93 -2.81
C ASP A 131 16.25 11.33 -2.85
N TYR A 132 15.38 10.34 -3.07
CA TYR A 132 13.94 10.57 -3.22
C TYR A 132 13.27 10.85 -1.88
N TYR A 133 13.63 10.09 -0.84
CA TYR A 133 13.06 10.26 0.49
C TYR A 133 13.86 11.22 1.33
N ARG A 134 13.17 11.82 2.30
CA ARG A 134 13.79 12.71 3.29
C ARG A 134 13.49 12.17 4.69
N ASN A 135 14.26 12.63 5.69
CA ASN A 135 14.05 12.34 7.10
C ASN A 135 14.01 10.85 7.44
N PRO A 136 15.04 10.04 7.11
CA PRO A 136 16.33 10.44 6.54
C PRO A 136 16.34 10.47 5.01
N ARG A 137 17.36 11.11 4.45
CA ARG A 137 17.58 11.09 3.00
C ARG A 137 17.95 9.67 2.58
N GLU A 138 17.28 9.19 1.57
CA GLU A 138 17.45 7.82 1.13
C GLU A 138 16.93 7.63 -0.28
N ASN A 139 17.49 6.64 -0.98
CA ASN A 139 17.02 6.28 -2.31
C ASN A 139 15.70 5.52 -2.22
N ALA A 140 14.89 5.69 -3.27
CA ALA A 140 13.72 4.85 -3.47
C ALA A 140 14.06 3.75 -4.48
N LEU A 141 13.64 2.54 -4.18
CA LEU A 141 13.62 1.47 -5.18
C LEU A 141 12.24 1.44 -5.80
N ILE A 142 12.20 1.32 -7.12
CA ILE A 142 10.97 1.25 -7.88
C ILE A 142 10.79 -0.19 -8.33
N LEU A 143 9.70 -0.82 -7.89
CA LEU A 143 9.44 -2.20 -8.17
C LEU A 143 8.23 -2.33 -9.08
N TRP A 144 8.26 -3.36 -9.93
CA TRP A 144 7.17 -3.67 -10.85
C TRP A 144 6.82 -5.14 -10.77
N LYS A 145 5.54 -5.42 -10.93
CA LYS A 145 5.03 -6.76 -11.20
C LYS A 145 4.28 -6.67 -12.51
N ARG A 146 4.85 -7.26 -13.56
CA ARG A 146 4.34 -7.12 -14.93
C ARG A 146 3.63 -8.38 -15.38
N GLY A 147 2.59 -8.20 -16.21
CA GLY A 147 1.86 -9.32 -16.79
C GLY A 147 1.18 -10.23 -15.76
N PHE A 148 0.86 -9.71 -14.60
CA PHE A 148 0.35 -10.53 -13.51
C PHE A 148 -1.04 -11.09 -13.76
N LEU A 149 -1.77 -10.54 -14.73
CA LEU A 149 -3.06 -11.12 -15.14
C LEU A 149 -2.90 -12.39 -15.94
N GLY A 150 -1.64 -12.79 -16.24
CA GLY A 150 -1.39 -14.00 -16.99
C GLY A 150 -1.91 -13.95 -18.41
N ILE A 151 -1.98 -12.76 -19.00
CA ILE A 151 -2.47 -12.61 -20.36
C ILE A 151 -1.45 -13.23 -21.30
N PRO A 152 -1.87 -14.20 -22.13
CA PRO A 152 -0.96 -14.79 -23.10
C PRO A 152 -0.51 -13.73 -24.07
N THR A 153 0.76 -13.65 -24.28
CA THR A 153 1.32 -12.74 -25.25
C THR A 153 1.30 -13.38 -26.63
#